data_fb473d595c6b6d45aec29a528c587b35
#
_entry.id   fb473d595c6b6d45aec29a528c587b35
#
_cell.length_a   1.000
_cell.length_b   1.000
_cell.length_c   1.000
_cell.angle_alpha   90.00
_cell.angle_beta   90.00
_cell.angle_gamma   90.00
#
_symmetry.space_group_name_H-M   'P 1'
#
loop_
_entity.id
_entity.type
_entity.pdbx_description
1 polymer ?
#
loop_
_entity_poly.entity_id
_entity_poly.type
_entity_poly.pdbx_seq_one_letter_code
_entity_poly.pdbx_strand_id
1 'polypeptide(L)'
;KLGVLREPPGKPDAEWKRLDYEITRELVKIDSVQAMKLDGGVGYLRIAEFSAKTAEDAADAVAKQRKEGVTSFVLDLRNNPGGLLSAAVETASLFLGEGKLIVYTQGRRAENRQDFTAALKAPHPVIPLVVLINEGSASGSEIVAGAMQDHKRAVIVGERSFGKASVQSVIPLADGSGLRLTVARYYTPAGRSIHRDEKTKTGGITPDIVVEVAPETEAKL
;
A
#
# COMPACT_ATOMS: atom_id res chain seq x y z
N LYS A 1 9.62 27.76 -10.85
CA LYS A 1 9.68 27.53 -12.31
C LYS A 1 10.11 26.11 -12.57
N LEU A 2 9.46 25.44 -13.54
CA LEU A 2 9.75 24.08 -13.98
C LEU A 2 10.02 24.12 -15.47
N GLY A 3 11.21 23.69 -15.90
CA GLY A 3 11.54 23.49 -17.31
C GLY A 3 11.31 22.01 -17.67
N VAL A 4 10.50 21.77 -18.70
CA VAL A 4 10.22 20.42 -19.23
C VAL A 4 10.72 20.35 -20.67
N LEU A 5 11.50 19.31 -20.98
CA LEU A 5 11.83 18.94 -22.35
C LEU A 5 10.76 17.95 -22.84
N ARG A 6 10.12 18.27 -23.95
CA ARG A 6 9.09 17.42 -24.55
C ARG A 6 9.44 17.06 -25.98
N GLU A 7 9.39 15.79 -26.27
CA GLU A 7 9.50 15.28 -27.63
C GLU A 7 8.21 15.63 -28.42
N PRO A 8 8.32 16.15 -29.63
CA PRO A 8 7.15 16.40 -30.45
C PRO A 8 6.42 15.11 -30.81
N PRO A 9 5.10 15.02 -30.62
CA PRO A 9 4.36 13.81 -30.91
C PRO A 9 4.47 13.43 -32.41
N GLY A 10 4.82 12.15 -32.66
CA GLY A 10 4.93 11.59 -34.03
C GLY A 10 6.19 11.96 -34.79
N LYS A 11 7.21 12.53 -34.15
CA LYS A 11 8.51 12.87 -34.78
C LYS A 11 9.67 12.48 -33.86
N PRO A 12 10.05 11.20 -33.82
CA PRO A 12 11.05 10.70 -32.85
C PRO A 12 12.45 11.27 -33.00
N ASP A 13 12.78 11.85 -34.16
CA ASP A 13 14.09 12.46 -34.46
C ASP A 13 14.06 13.99 -34.39
N ALA A 14 12.98 14.60 -33.93
CA ALA A 14 12.86 16.04 -33.87
C ALA A 14 13.51 16.61 -32.62
N GLU A 15 14.02 17.83 -32.69
CA GLU A 15 14.63 18.55 -31.59
C GLU A 15 13.62 18.72 -30.43
N TRP A 16 14.01 18.33 -29.22
CA TRP A 16 13.18 18.40 -28.02
C TRP A 16 12.84 19.85 -27.70
N LYS A 17 11.56 20.15 -27.59
CA LYS A 17 11.09 21.49 -27.26
C LYS A 17 11.12 21.72 -25.76
N ARG A 18 11.82 22.77 -25.33
CA ARG A 18 11.78 23.24 -23.95
C ARG A 18 10.51 24.05 -23.71
N LEU A 19 9.77 23.67 -22.66
CA LEU A 19 8.60 24.36 -22.15
C LEU A 19 8.88 24.78 -20.71
N ASP A 20 8.75 26.08 -20.42
CA ASP A 20 8.93 26.61 -19.07
C ASP A 20 7.57 26.90 -18.46
N TYR A 21 7.31 26.35 -17.28
CA TYR A 21 6.06 26.51 -16.51
C TYR A 21 6.35 27.27 -15.21
N GLU A 22 5.46 28.18 -14.87
CA GLU A 22 5.40 28.76 -13.53
C GLU A 22 4.33 28.03 -12.75
N ILE A 23 4.74 27.37 -11.66
CA ILE A 23 3.85 26.55 -10.84
C ILE A 23 3.75 27.21 -9.46
N THR A 24 2.54 27.48 -9.02
CA THR A 24 2.24 27.91 -7.65
C THR A 24 1.96 26.65 -6.82
N ARG A 25 2.57 26.58 -5.63
CA ARG A 25 2.31 25.49 -4.69
C ARG A 25 0.93 25.71 -4.06
N GLU A 26 0.11 24.67 -4.09
CA GLU A 26 -1.16 24.62 -3.38
C GLU A 26 -1.38 23.22 -2.80
N LEU A 27 -2.34 23.10 -1.89
CA LEU A 27 -2.78 21.80 -1.36
C LEU A 27 -3.60 21.09 -2.43
N VAL A 28 -3.01 20.12 -3.10
CA VAL A 28 -3.71 19.23 -4.03
C VAL A 28 -4.33 18.10 -3.22
N LYS A 29 -5.67 18.03 -3.23
CA LYS A 29 -6.41 16.95 -2.60
C LYS A 29 -6.34 15.73 -3.55
N ILE A 30 -5.61 14.70 -3.16
CA ILE A 30 -5.55 13.43 -3.88
C ILE A 30 -6.52 12.47 -3.20
N ASP A 31 -7.51 11.97 -3.93
CA ASP A 31 -8.39 10.92 -3.44
C ASP A 31 -7.63 9.59 -3.49
N SER A 32 -7.14 9.17 -2.33
CA SER A 32 -6.38 7.92 -2.21
C SER A 32 -7.25 6.66 -2.24
N VAL A 33 -8.57 6.82 -2.10
CA VAL A 33 -9.55 5.73 -2.04
C VAL A 33 -10.57 5.89 -3.17
N GLN A 34 -10.74 4.83 -3.96
CA GLN A 34 -11.80 4.72 -4.95
C GLN A 34 -12.67 3.52 -4.59
N ALA A 35 -13.98 3.70 -4.64
CA ALA A 35 -14.93 2.65 -4.26
C ALA A 35 -16.06 2.55 -5.27
N MET A 36 -16.40 1.31 -5.66
CA MET A 36 -17.53 1.02 -6.53
C MET A 36 -18.20 -0.30 -6.13
N LYS A 37 -19.46 -0.45 -6.45
CA LYS A 37 -20.20 -1.69 -6.30
C LYS A 37 -20.15 -2.45 -7.63
N LEU A 38 -19.71 -3.70 -7.57
CA LEU A 38 -19.73 -4.63 -8.69
C LEU A 38 -21.00 -5.47 -8.65
N ASP A 39 -21.25 -6.18 -9.74
CA ASP A 39 -22.35 -7.15 -9.81
C ASP A 39 -22.20 -8.25 -8.77
N GLY A 40 -23.32 -8.89 -8.40
CA GLY A 40 -23.30 -9.96 -7.39
C GLY A 40 -23.12 -9.50 -5.94
N GLY A 41 -23.25 -8.19 -5.63
CA GLY A 41 -23.14 -7.67 -4.27
C GLY A 41 -21.70 -7.60 -3.76
N VAL A 42 -20.73 -7.47 -4.65
CA VAL A 42 -19.31 -7.33 -4.34
C VAL A 42 -18.95 -5.85 -4.28
N GLY A 43 -18.32 -5.40 -3.19
CA GLY A 43 -17.71 -4.10 -3.07
C GLY A 43 -16.27 -4.12 -3.59
N TYR A 44 -15.90 -3.14 -4.39
CA TYR A 44 -14.53 -2.92 -4.82
C TYR A 44 -14.00 -1.66 -4.15
N LEU A 45 -12.84 -1.77 -3.54
CA LEU A 45 -12.14 -0.71 -2.85
C LEU A 45 -10.70 -0.66 -3.34
N ARG A 46 -10.32 0.36 -4.09
CA ARG A 46 -8.95 0.60 -4.51
C ARG A 46 -8.31 1.64 -3.62
N ILE A 47 -7.13 1.34 -3.11
CA ILE A 47 -6.28 2.29 -2.38
C ILE A 47 -5.04 2.55 -3.21
N ALA A 48 -4.89 3.79 -3.70
CA ALA A 48 -3.76 4.18 -4.55
C ALA A 48 -2.49 4.46 -3.74
N GLU A 49 -2.64 4.99 -2.51
CA GLU A 49 -1.56 5.23 -1.55
C GLU A 49 -2.13 5.37 -0.14
N PHE A 50 -1.27 5.27 0.88
CA PHE A 50 -1.65 5.47 2.29
C PHE A 50 -1.33 6.89 2.75
N SER A 51 -2.31 7.78 2.68
CA SER A 51 -2.30 9.15 3.20
C SER A 51 -3.01 9.26 4.55
N ALA A 52 -2.96 10.43 5.18
CA ALA A 52 -3.57 10.64 6.50
C ALA A 52 -5.09 10.38 6.55
N LYS A 53 -5.79 10.49 5.42
CA LYS A 53 -7.24 10.29 5.34
C LYS A 53 -7.66 8.92 4.82
N THR A 54 -6.74 8.13 4.31
CA THR A 54 -7.05 6.86 3.62
C THR A 54 -7.89 5.91 4.48
N ALA A 55 -7.58 5.78 5.76
CA ALA A 55 -8.31 4.87 6.64
C ALA A 55 -9.75 5.34 6.90
N GLU A 56 -9.95 6.64 7.09
CA GLU A 56 -11.28 7.26 7.26
C GLU A 56 -12.11 7.10 5.98
N ASP A 57 -11.55 7.49 4.83
CA ASP A 57 -12.23 7.40 3.54
C ASP A 57 -12.58 5.94 3.19
N ALA A 58 -11.70 4.98 3.51
CA ALA A 58 -11.96 3.55 3.33
C ALA A 58 -13.07 3.04 4.25
N ALA A 59 -13.08 3.46 5.52
CA ALA A 59 -14.14 3.11 6.47
C ALA A 59 -15.51 3.60 6.01
N ASP A 60 -15.59 4.85 5.56
CA ASP A 60 -16.82 5.46 5.05
C ASP A 60 -17.30 4.74 3.79
N ALA A 61 -16.40 4.43 2.85
CA ALA A 61 -16.72 3.70 1.64
C ALA A 61 -17.29 2.29 1.95
N VAL A 62 -16.64 1.56 2.86
CA VAL A 62 -17.11 0.23 3.31
C VAL A 62 -18.47 0.35 3.99
N ALA A 63 -18.66 1.31 4.89
CA ALA A 63 -19.92 1.51 5.58
C ALA A 63 -21.07 1.85 4.61
N LYS A 64 -20.81 2.71 3.63
CA LYS A 64 -21.77 3.07 2.58
C LYS A 64 -22.18 1.86 1.75
N GLN A 65 -21.20 1.13 1.20
CA GLN A 65 -21.47 -0.05 0.36
C GLN A 65 -22.21 -1.15 1.12
N ARG A 66 -21.91 -1.31 2.43
CA ARG A 66 -22.67 -2.24 3.29
C ARG A 66 -24.15 -1.88 3.39
N LYS A 67 -24.46 -0.59 3.55
CA LYS A 67 -25.86 -0.11 3.54
C LYS A 67 -26.56 -0.37 2.19
N GLU A 68 -25.77 -0.42 1.11
CA GLU A 68 -26.24 -0.71 -0.25
C GLU A 68 -26.35 -2.21 -0.55
N GLY A 69 -26.16 -3.07 0.49
CA GLY A 69 -26.32 -4.53 0.39
C GLY A 69 -25.09 -5.29 -0.12
N VAL A 70 -23.89 -4.69 -0.06
CA VAL A 70 -22.63 -5.39 -0.34
C VAL A 70 -22.33 -6.40 0.75
N THR A 71 -21.99 -7.63 0.35
CA THR A 71 -21.77 -8.78 1.25
C THR A 71 -20.33 -9.31 1.24
N SER A 72 -19.51 -8.90 0.27
CA SER A 72 -18.09 -9.26 0.13
C SER A 72 -17.28 -8.12 -0.44
N PHE A 73 -15.96 -8.12 -0.25
CA PHE A 73 -15.10 -7.04 -0.73
C PHE A 73 -13.88 -7.54 -1.49
N VAL A 74 -13.47 -6.75 -2.47
CA VAL A 74 -12.16 -6.79 -3.11
C VAL A 74 -11.42 -5.52 -2.71
N LEU A 75 -10.30 -5.67 -2.01
CA LEU A 75 -9.37 -4.59 -1.69
C LEU A 75 -8.22 -4.62 -2.70
N ASP A 76 -8.15 -3.61 -3.55
CA ASP A 76 -7.12 -3.51 -4.58
C ASP A 76 -5.97 -2.60 -4.12
N LEU A 77 -4.80 -3.22 -3.94
CA LEU A 77 -3.54 -2.58 -3.58
C LEU A 77 -2.51 -2.65 -4.71
N ARG A 78 -2.92 -3.03 -5.93
CA ARG A 78 -2.01 -3.07 -7.07
C ARG A 78 -1.50 -1.66 -7.40
N ASN A 79 -0.19 -1.56 -7.69
CA ASN A 79 0.49 -0.31 -7.97
C ASN A 79 0.45 0.72 -6.82
N ASN A 80 0.16 0.28 -5.58
CA ASN A 80 0.19 1.12 -4.40
C ASN A 80 1.59 1.07 -3.76
N PRO A 81 2.40 2.14 -3.82
CA PRO A 81 3.78 2.13 -3.32
C PRO A 81 3.89 2.17 -1.78
N GLY A 82 2.76 2.19 -1.08
CA GLY A 82 2.67 2.35 0.36
C GLY A 82 2.28 3.76 0.77
N GLY A 83 2.90 4.28 1.80
CA GLY A 83 2.62 5.59 2.38
C GLY A 83 2.81 5.60 3.90
N LEU A 84 1.93 6.29 4.61
CA LEU A 84 2.00 6.39 6.08
C LEU A 84 1.73 5.04 6.74
N LEU A 85 2.63 4.65 7.66
CA LEU A 85 2.48 3.42 8.45
C LEU A 85 1.18 3.42 9.26
N SER A 86 0.86 4.54 9.91
CA SER A 86 -0.37 4.68 10.69
C SER A 86 -1.62 4.42 9.85
N ALA A 87 -1.69 5.00 8.64
CA ALA A 87 -2.81 4.80 7.74
C ALA A 87 -2.93 3.34 7.26
N ALA A 88 -1.81 2.66 6.99
CA ALA A 88 -1.83 1.23 6.65
C ALA A 88 -2.32 0.36 7.83
N VAL A 89 -1.85 0.65 9.05
CA VAL A 89 -2.28 -0.05 10.28
C VAL A 89 -3.78 0.20 10.55
N GLU A 90 -4.24 1.43 10.45
CA GLU A 90 -5.65 1.77 10.63
C GLU A 90 -6.55 1.13 9.57
N THR A 91 -6.11 1.12 8.30
CA THR A 91 -6.84 0.44 7.22
C THR A 91 -6.93 -1.07 7.47
N ALA A 92 -5.82 -1.71 7.88
CA ALA A 92 -5.84 -3.12 8.26
C ALA A 92 -6.78 -3.38 9.44
N SER A 93 -6.84 -2.45 10.40
CA SER A 93 -7.73 -2.53 11.56
C SER A 93 -9.22 -2.55 11.21
N LEU A 94 -9.61 -2.05 10.04
CA LEU A 94 -11.00 -2.13 9.56
C LEU A 94 -11.48 -3.57 9.35
N PHE A 95 -10.55 -4.49 9.08
CA PHE A 95 -10.84 -5.88 8.73
C PHE A 95 -10.34 -6.89 9.77
N LEU A 96 -9.44 -6.50 10.66
CA LEU A 96 -8.88 -7.35 11.73
C LEU A 96 -9.52 -7.03 13.08
N GLY A 97 -9.69 -8.06 13.92
CA GLY A 97 -10.21 -7.88 15.27
C GLY A 97 -9.23 -7.11 16.16
N GLU A 98 -9.78 -6.40 17.15
CA GLU A 98 -9.02 -5.64 18.16
C GLU A 98 -7.89 -6.47 18.78
N GLY A 99 -6.74 -5.85 18.98
CA GLY A 99 -5.54 -6.45 19.58
C GLY A 99 -4.74 -7.39 18.66
N LYS A 100 -5.24 -7.72 17.47
CA LYS A 100 -4.47 -8.53 16.51
C LYS A 100 -3.26 -7.77 16.02
N LEU A 101 -2.09 -8.42 16.04
CA LEU A 101 -0.86 -7.86 15.51
C LEU A 101 -1.00 -7.65 14.00
N ILE A 102 -0.65 -6.47 13.50
CA ILE A 102 -0.67 -6.13 12.07
C ILE A 102 0.73 -6.21 11.49
N VAL A 103 1.67 -5.61 12.17
CA VAL A 103 3.08 -5.57 11.76
C VAL A 103 3.93 -5.30 13.00
N TYR A 104 5.18 -5.75 12.99
CA TYR A 104 6.15 -5.25 13.94
C TYR A 104 7.42 -4.77 13.22
N THR A 105 8.10 -3.83 13.87
CA THR A 105 9.42 -3.40 13.43
C THR A 105 10.47 -4.00 14.33
N GLN A 106 11.61 -4.37 13.76
CA GLN A 106 12.74 -4.89 14.48
C GLN A 106 14.02 -4.18 14.04
N GLY A 107 14.67 -3.52 14.96
CA GLY A 107 16.01 -2.95 14.78
C GLY A 107 17.11 -3.99 14.99
N ARG A 108 18.36 -3.51 15.07
CA ARG A 108 19.53 -4.38 15.31
C ARG A 108 19.47 -5.11 16.66
N ARG A 109 18.92 -4.48 17.70
CA ARG A 109 18.79 -5.04 19.04
C ARG A 109 17.36 -5.53 19.26
N ALA A 110 17.22 -6.65 19.98
CA ALA A 110 15.93 -7.26 20.24
C ALA A 110 14.96 -6.34 20.99
N GLU A 111 15.47 -5.54 21.92
CA GLU A 111 14.69 -4.55 22.69
C GLU A 111 14.11 -3.43 21.82
N ASN A 112 14.59 -3.25 20.59
CA ASN A 112 14.08 -2.25 19.65
C ASN A 112 12.90 -2.77 18.81
N ARG A 113 12.20 -3.80 19.29
CA ARG A 113 10.96 -4.27 18.68
C ARG A 113 9.81 -3.34 19.04
N GLN A 114 9.01 -2.97 18.04
CA GLN A 114 7.77 -2.23 18.22
C GLN A 114 6.65 -2.93 17.49
N ASP A 115 5.60 -3.28 18.22
CA ASP A 115 4.41 -3.96 17.72
C ASP A 115 3.32 -2.95 17.38
N PHE A 116 2.64 -3.14 16.25
CA PHE A 116 1.49 -2.36 15.82
C PHE A 116 0.29 -3.30 15.73
N THR A 117 -0.70 -3.05 16.56
CA THR A 117 -1.89 -3.90 16.67
C THR A 117 -3.14 -3.17 16.19
N ALA A 118 -4.16 -3.92 15.84
CA ALA A 118 -5.47 -3.37 15.50
C ALA A 118 -6.08 -2.70 16.73
N ALA A 119 -6.32 -1.40 16.63
CA ALA A 119 -6.86 -0.56 17.71
C ALA A 119 -8.40 -0.52 17.73
N LEU A 120 -9.04 -0.88 16.62
CA LEU A 120 -10.48 -0.79 16.45
C LEU A 120 -11.13 -2.18 16.54
N LYS A 121 -12.29 -2.27 17.18
CA LYS A 121 -13.20 -3.40 16.96
C LYS A 121 -13.55 -3.41 15.48
N ALA A 122 -13.08 -4.43 14.77
CA ALA A 122 -13.30 -4.52 13.33
C ALA A 122 -14.81 -4.40 13.03
N PRO A 123 -15.25 -3.38 12.31
CA PRO A 123 -16.67 -3.19 12.02
C PRO A 123 -17.23 -4.32 11.14
N HIS A 124 -16.35 -5.09 10.45
CA HIS A 124 -16.74 -6.10 9.49
C HIS A 124 -15.86 -7.37 9.55
N PRO A 125 -15.73 -8.03 10.70
CA PRO A 125 -14.77 -9.13 10.87
C PRO A 125 -15.08 -10.39 10.04
N VAL A 126 -16.33 -10.58 9.65
CA VAL A 126 -16.82 -11.82 8.97
C VAL A 126 -17.11 -11.63 7.48
N ILE A 127 -16.89 -10.44 6.90
CA ILE A 127 -17.14 -10.23 5.48
C ILE A 127 -16.06 -10.93 4.65
N PRO A 128 -16.41 -11.76 3.65
CA PRO A 128 -15.44 -12.29 2.69
C PRO A 128 -14.61 -11.16 2.07
N LEU A 129 -13.29 -11.33 2.05
CA LEU A 129 -12.34 -10.34 1.57
C LEU A 129 -11.27 -11.00 0.70
N VAL A 130 -11.05 -10.42 -0.46
CA VAL A 130 -9.91 -10.70 -1.34
C VAL A 130 -9.03 -9.46 -1.39
N VAL A 131 -7.72 -9.64 -1.37
CA VAL A 131 -6.76 -8.54 -1.53
C VAL A 131 -5.97 -8.77 -2.82
N LEU A 132 -5.96 -7.78 -3.71
CA LEU A 132 -5.19 -7.81 -4.94
C LEU A 132 -3.85 -7.10 -4.73
N ILE A 133 -2.76 -7.74 -5.15
CA ILE A 133 -1.41 -7.19 -5.13
C ILE A 133 -0.69 -7.47 -6.45
N ASN A 134 0.32 -6.66 -6.75
CA ASN A 134 1.27 -6.89 -7.83
C ASN A 134 2.67 -6.42 -7.43
N GLU A 135 3.63 -6.43 -8.36
CA GLU A 135 5.00 -5.99 -8.12
C GLU A 135 5.13 -4.49 -7.73
N GLY A 136 4.12 -3.68 -8.06
CA GLY A 136 4.03 -2.28 -7.64
C GLY A 136 3.50 -2.09 -6.21
N SER A 137 2.97 -3.15 -5.56
CA SER A 137 2.51 -3.12 -4.18
C SER A 137 3.70 -3.13 -3.22
N ALA A 138 3.91 -2.04 -2.45
CA ALA A 138 5.10 -1.89 -1.61
C ALA A 138 4.78 -1.36 -0.20
N SER A 139 5.68 -1.60 0.76
CA SER A 139 5.66 -0.97 2.10
C SER A 139 4.30 -1.14 2.83
N GLY A 140 3.51 -0.06 2.98
CA GLY A 140 2.18 -0.10 3.62
C GLY A 140 1.24 -1.14 3.01
N SER A 141 1.27 -1.32 1.68
CA SER A 141 0.47 -2.35 0.99
C SER A 141 0.87 -3.75 1.41
N GLU A 142 2.18 -3.99 1.59
CA GLU A 142 2.70 -5.28 2.03
C GLU A 142 2.39 -5.55 3.51
N ILE A 143 2.33 -4.49 4.32
CA ILE A 143 1.88 -4.57 5.72
C ILE A 143 0.43 -5.05 5.77
N VAL A 144 -0.47 -4.41 5.00
CA VAL A 144 -1.89 -4.78 4.95
C VAL A 144 -2.05 -6.20 4.42
N ALA A 145 -1.48 -6.51 3.25
CA ALA A 145 -1.61 -7.82 2.62
C ALA A 145 -1.02 -8.94 3.50
N GLY A 146 0.17 -8.72 4.08
CA GLY A 146 0.83 -9.68 4.96
C GLY A 146 0.04 -9.96 6.24
N ALA A 147 -0.54 -8.93 6.85
CA ALA A 147 -1.41 -9.10 8.02
C ALA A 147 -2.68 -9.89 7.69
N MET A 148 -3.34 -9.56 6.56
CA MET A 148 -4.53 -10.29 6.12
C MET A 148 -4.23 -11.75 5.85
N GLN A 149 -3.09 -12.04 5.21
CA GLN A 149 -2.64 -13.40 4.89
C GLN A 149 -2.32 -14.20 6.15
N ASP A 150 -1.49 -13.66 7.04
CA ASP A 150 -1.04 -14.37 8.25
C ASP A 150 -2.20 -14.69 9.20
N HIS A 151 -3.18 -13.79 9.30
CA HIS A 151 -4.39 -14.03 10.08
C HIS A 151 -5.46 -14.85 9.33
N LYS A 152 -5.20 -15.29 8.10
CA LYS A 152 -6.17 -15.99 7.23
C LYS A 152 -7.49 -15.21 7.10
N ARG A 153 -7.36 -13.86 7.11
CA ARG A 153 -8.51 -12.97 7.05
C ARG A 153 -9.00 -12.75 5.61
N ALA A 154 -8.09 -12.80 4.65
CA ALA A 154 -8.37 -12.63 3.23
C ALA A 154 -7.53 -13.61 2.42
N VAL A 155 -7.97 -13.86 1.21
CA VAL A 155 -7.19 -14.52 0.15
C VAL A 155 -6.42 -13.44 -0.60
N ILE A 156 -5.11 -13.61 -0.74
CA ILE A 156 -4.25 -12.69 -1.48
C ILE A 156 -4.09 -13.21 -2.90
N VAL A 157 -4.41 -12.37 -3.89
CA VAL A 157 -4.45 -12.74 -5.31
C VAL A 157 -3.60 -11.79 -6.13
N GLY A 158 -2.93 -12.28 -7.16
CA GLY A 158 -2.15 -11.50 -8.13
C GLY A 158 -0.71 -11.92 -8.22
N GLU A 159 0.22 -10.98 -8.17
CA GLU A 159 1.65 -11.22 -8.31
C GLU A 159 2.39 -10.89 -7.01
N ARG A 160 3.63 -11.39 -6.90
CA ARG A 160 4.48 -11.12 -5.72
C ARG A 160 4.72 -9.61 -5.59
N SER A 161 4.56 -9.09 -4.37
CA SER A 161 4.80 -7.69 -4.06
C SER A 161 6.28 -7.28 -4.13
N PHE A 162 6.53 -5.98 -4.03
CA PHE A 162 7.85 -5.35 -4.24
C PHE A 162 8.92 -5.84 -3.25
N GLY A 163 8.61 -5.94 -1.96
CA GLY A 163 9.58 -6.30 -0.92
C GLY A 163 10.28 -5.13 -0.25
N LYS A 164 9.58 -4.03 0.01
CA LYS A 164 10.13 -2.85 0.69
C LYS A 164 9.81 -2.86 2.19
N ALA A 165 10.77 -3.34 2.98
CA ALA A 165 10.60 -3.46 4.44
C ALA A 165 11.46 -2.51 5.27
N SER A 166 12.11 -1.52 4.69
CA SER A 166 13.00 -0.62 5.42
C SER A 166 12.23 0.47 6.17
N VAL A 167 12.51 0.59 7.47
CA VAL A 167 12.12 1.74 8.30
C VAL A 167 13.28 2.72 8.30
N GLN A 168 13.03 3.93 7.82
CA GLN A 168 14.06 4.97 7.69
C GLN A 168 13.73 6.15 8.61
N SER A 169 14.74 6.60 9.34
CA SER A 169 14.68 7.84 10.10
C SER A 169 15.49 8.93 9.39
N VAL A 170 14.96 10.15 9.41
CA VAL A 170 15.70 11.34 8.97
C VAL A 170 16.24 12.04 10.22
N ILE A 171 17.55 12.10 10.33
CA ILE A 171 18.27 12.72 11.45
C ILE A 171 18.78 14.06 10.96
N PRO A 172 18.30 15.20 11.52
CA PRO A 172 18.81 16.51 11.15
C PRO A 172 20.26 16.66 11.65
N LEU A 173 21.13 17.21 10.81
CA LEU A 173 22.52 17.49 11.13
C LEU A 173 22.73 18.97 11.43
N ALA A 174 23.84 19.29 12.11
CA ALA A 174 24.12 20.64 12.58
C ALA A 174 24.36 21.68 11.44
N ASP A 175 24.71 21.21 10.26
CA ASP A 175 24.91 22.04 9.06
C ASP A 175 23.59 22.31 8.28
N GLY A 176 22.43 21.86 8.80
CA GLY A 176 21.12 22.00 8.15
C GLY A 176 20.80 20.90 7.13
N SER A 177 21.72 19.97 6.89
CA SER A 177 21.46 18.78 6.09
C SER A 177 20.73 17.70 6.91
N GLY A 178 20.30 16.62 6.26
CA GLY A 178 19.63 15.49 6.92
C GLY A 178 20.21 14.15 6.49
N LEU A 179 20.50 13.29 7.46
CA LEU A 179 20.90 11.90 7.23
C LEU A 179 19.67 11.00 7.24
N ARG A 180 19.38 10.33 6.12
CA ARG A 180 18.36 9.29 6.04
C ARG A 180 19.01 7.92 6.26
N LEU A 181 18.68 7.30 7.38
CA LEU A 181 19.28 6.04 7.81
C LEU A 181 18.20 4.97 8.02
N THR A 182 18.45 3.76 7.51
CA THR A 182 17.61 2.59 7.83
C THR A 182 17.92 2.10 9.24
N VAL A 183 16.91 2.15 10.13
CA VAL A 183 17.04 1.84 11.56
C VAL A 183 16.37 0.52 11.96
N ALA A 184 15.39 0.07 11.20
CA ALA A 184 14.66 -1.18 11.44
C ALA A 184 14.09 -1.77 10.15
N ARG A 185 13.52 -2.96 10.26
CA ARG A 185 12.78 -3.63 9.18
C ARG A 185 11.38 -4.01 9.66
N TYR A 186 10.44 -4.09 8.70
CA TYR A 186 9.09 -4.59 8.92
C TYR A 186 9.04 -6.11 8.83
N TYR A 187 8.23 -6.70 9.71
CA TYR A 187 7.92 -8.13 9.72
C TYR A 187 6.41 -8.32 9.84
N THR A 188 5.88 -9.33 9.16
CA THR A 188 4.47 -9.72 9.28
C THR A 188 4.17 -10.34 10.65
N PRO A 189 2.90 -10.49 11.05
CA PRO A 189 2.55 -11.13 12.32
C PRO A 189 3.18 -12.50 12.55
N ALA A 190 3.33 -13.32 11.49
CA ALA A 190 3.98 -14.63 11.54
C ALA A 190 5.52 -14.56 11.54
N GLY A 191 6.13 -13.37 11.59
CA GLY A 191 7.58 -13.19 11.65
C GLY A 191 8.29 -13.25 10.30
N ARG A 192 7.56 -13.24 9.20
CA ARG A 192 8.15 -13.22 7.86
C ARG A 192 8.74 -11.84 7.56
N SER A 193 9.99 -11.80 7.06
CA SER A 193 10.59 -10.56 6.57
C SER A 193 9.95 -10.16 5.23
N ILE A 194 9.45 -8.95 5.15
CA ILE A 194 8.95 -8.39 3.88
C ILE A 194 10.13 -7.96 2.98
N HIS A 195 11.31 -7.74 3.55
CA HIS A 195 12.48 -7.26 2.79
C HIS A 195 12.89 -8.21 1.67
N ARG A 196 12.96 -7.68 0.46
CA ARG A 196 13.47 -8.44 -0.69
C ARG A 196 14.99 -8.56 -0.59
N ASP A 197 15.46 -9.78 -0.57
CA ASP A 197 16.88 -10.11 -0.69
C ASP A 197 17.18 -10.43 -2.17
N GLU A 198 18.00 -9.59 -2.80
CA GLU A 198 18.33 -9.74 -4.23
C GLU A 198 19.13 -11.02 -4.52
N LYS A 199 19.89 -11.52 -3.52
CA LYS A 199 20.70 -12.72 -3.69
C LYS A 199 19.86 -13.99 -3.63
N THR A 200 18.97 -14.08 -2.64
CA THR A 200 18.10 -15.24 -2.43
C THR A 200 16.78 -15.14 -3.17
N LYS A 201 16.44 -13.96 -3.72
CA LYS A 201 15.16 -13.64 -4.36
C LYS A 201 13.95 -13.93 -3.46
N THR A 202 14.16 -13.92 -2.14
CA THR A 202 13.11 -14.04 -1.13
C THR A 202 12.61 -12.66 -0.72
N GLY A 203 11.47 -12.59 0.01
CA GLY A 203 10.83 -11.35 0.46
C GLY A 203 9.65 -10.95 -0.41
N GLY A 204 9.02 -9.83 -0.05
CA GLY A 204 7.70 -9.49 -0.55
C GLY A 204 6.61 -10.42 0.00
N ILE A 205 5.37 -10.12 -0.34
CA ILE A 205 4.22 -10.98 -0.06
C ILE A 205 3.98 -11.83 -1.30
N THR A 206 4.07 -13.16 -1.15
CA THR A 206 3.69 -14.10 -2.20
C THR A 206 2.18 -14.31 -2.10
N PRO A 207 1.41 -14.09 -3.17
CA PRO A 207 -0.03 -14.30 -3.13
C PRO A 207 -0.39 -15.78 -2.91
N ASP A 208 -1.58 -16.02 -2.35
CA ASP A 208 -2.15 -17.37 -2.18
C ASP A 208 -2.57 -17.96 -3.54
N ILE A 209 -3.04 -17.07 -4.44
CA ILE A 209 -3.40 -17.39 -5.82
C ILE A 209 -2.59 -16.49 -6.74
N VAL A 210 -1.65 -17.09 -7.47
CA VAL A 210 -0.85 -16.36 -8.46
C VAL A 210 -1.66 -16.16 -9.73
N VAL A 211 -1.74 -14.91 -10.18
CA VAL A 211 -2.38 -14.50 -11.45
C VAL A 211 -1.41 -13.57 -12.15
N GLU A 212 -0.79 -14.04 -13.20
CA GLU A 212 0.07 -13.21 -14.05
C GLU A 212 -0.80 -12.37 -14.98
N VAL A 213 -0.53 -11.07 -15.01
CA VAL A 213 -1.24 -10.13 -15.89
C VAL A 213 -0.32 -9.75 -17.05
N ALA A 214 -0.79 -9.93 -18.28
CA ALA A 214 -0.02 -9.51 -19.45
C ALA A 214 0.22 -7.98 -19.41
N PRO A 215 1.44 -7.50 -19.76
CA PRO A 215 1.79 -6.07 -19.69
C PRO A 215 0.80 -5.14 -20.42
N GLU A 216 0.23 -5.61 -21.51
CA GLU A 216 -0.78 -4.86 -22.30
C GLU A 216 -2.11 -4.68 -21.54
N THR A 217 -2.42 -5.58 -20.61
CA THR A 217 -3.60 -5.50 -19.75
C THR A 217 -3.32 -4.64 -18.53
N GLU A 218 -2.11 -4.73 -17.99
CA GLU A 218 -1.68 -3.94 -16.84
C GLU A 218 -1.67 -2.43 -17.15
N ALA A 219 -1.25 -2.06 -18.38
CA ALA A 219 -1.27 -0.66 -18.83
C ALA A 219 -2.69 -0.05 -18.92
N LYS A 220 -3.74 -0.84 -18.81
CA LYS A 220 -5.16 -0.40 -18.84
C LYS A 220 -5.80 -0.34 -17.44
N LEU A 221 -5.10 -0.79 -16.42
CA LEU A 221 -5.52 -0.80 -15.01
C LEU A 221 -5.02 0.45 -14.27
#